data_c4a20bc8082e5eafa27d85d87ebadd49
#
_entry.id   c4a20bc8082e5eafa27d85d87ebadd49
#
_cell.length_a   1.000
_cell.length_b   1.000
_cell.length_c   1.000
_cell.angle_alpha   90.00
_cell.angle_beta   90.00
_cell.angle_gamma   90.00
#
_symmetry.space_group_name_H-M   'P 1'
#
loop_
_entity.id
_entity.type
_entity.pdbx_description
1 polymer ?
#
loop_
_entity_poly.entity_id
_entity_poly.type
_entity_poly.pdbx_seq_one_letter_code
_entity_poly.pdbx_strand_id
1 'polypeptide(L)'
;MKTTLLLCLSFLILSLPLWAEENSKYADREARRVQKEEQIRRKWANLIPKQNKLQFAGSMGMFSGSVGWYYGKKNQWETDLFLGFIPKMNRQDGHVTITLKETYTPWRLSINDDFSFEPLTTGAYLNKIFGEYFWNKLPERYPNGYYFWAVNTRFNIFVGQAITLKLDKSPLFGKELSFYYEISTNDLYVISAIGNQTIHAWDIIGLSLGIRYRVF
;
A
#
# COMPACT_ATOMS: atom_id res chain seq x y z
N MET A 1 -67.41 -3.44 -41.81
CA MET A 1 -65.97 -3.72 -42.00
C MET A 1 -65.05 -2.50 -41.85
N LYS A 2 -65.39 -1.29 -42.31
CA LYS A 2 -64.52 -0.11 -42.17
C LYS A 2 -64.37 0.42 -40.74
N THR A 3 -65.38 0.31 -39.89
CA THR A 3 -65.40 0.76 -38.50
C THR A 3 -64.55 -0.13 -37.54
N THR A 4 -64.52 -1.45 -37.78
CA THR A 4 -63.69 -2.39 -37.01
C THR A 4 -62.20 -2.25 -37.31
N LEU A 5 -61.82 -1.91 -38.55
CA LEU A 5 -60.44 -1.68 -38.96
C LEU A 5 -59.89 -0.41 -38.32
N LEU A 6 -60.69 0.66 -38.21
CA LEU A 6 -60.30 1.92 -37.54
C LEU A 6 -60.13 1.74 -36.04
N LEU A 7 -60.90 0.94 -35.35
CA LEU A 7 -60.79 0.61 -33.95
C LEU A 7 -59.48 -0.21 -33.63
N CYS A 8 -59.14 -1.16 -34.50
CA CYS A 8 -57.89 -1.93 -34.37
C CYS A 8 -56.67 -1.05 -34.61
N LEU A 9 -56.71 -0.13 -35.59
CA LEU A 9 -55.58 0.81 -35.81
C LEU A 9 -55.37 1.79 -34.63
N SER A 10 -56.48 2.30 -34.05
CA SER A 10 -56.39 3.18 -32.89
C SER A 10 -55.81 2.49 -31.65
N PHE A 11 -56.11 1.21 -31.45
CA PHE A 11 -55.55 0.40 -30.35
C PHE A 11 -54.08 0.12 -30.55
N LEU A 12 -53.63 -0.09 -31.80
CA LEU A 12 -52.21 -0.27 -32.14
C LEU A 12 -51.38 1.00 -31.91
N ILE A 13 -51.92 2.19 -32.25
CA ILE A 13 -51.25 3.47 -32.08
C ILE A 13 -51.14 3.85 -30.59
N LEU A 14 -52.12 3.49 -29.75
CA LEU A 14 -52.08 3.75 -28.31
C LEU A 14 -51.13 2.82 -27.55
N SER A 15 -50.85 1.61 -28.06
CA SER A 15 -49.94 0.66 -27.41
C SER A 15 -48.42 0.92 -27.68
N LEU A 16 -48.10 1.56 -28.81
CA LEU A 16 -46.71 1.85 -29.19
C LEU A 16 -45.93 2.70 -28.17
N PRO A 17 -46.46 3.79 -27.58
CA PRO A 17 -45.73 4.57 -26.58
C PRO A 17 -45.48 3.80 -25.27
N LEU A 18 -46.40 2.92 -24.87
CA LEU A 18 -46.22 2.10 -23.67
C LEU A 18 -45.08 1.09 -23.83
N TRP A 19 -44.96 0.45 -24.98
CA TRP A 19 -43.86 -0.47 -25.29
C TRP A 19 -42.52 0.23 -25.42
N ALA A 20 -42.49 1.44 -25.97
CA ALA A 20 -41.29 2.26 -26.10
C ALA A 20 -40.77 2.72 -24.71
N GLU A 21 -41.68 3.09 -23.81
CA GLU A 21 -41.34 3.52 -22.47
C GLU A 21 -40.86 2.35 -21.60
N GLU A 22 -41.47 1.18 -21.74
CA GLU A 22 -41.04 -0.01 -21.01
C GLU A 22 -39.65 -0.49 -21.46
N ASN A 23 -39.41 -0.56 -22.77
CA ASN A 23 -38.09 -0.89 -23.31
C ASN A 23 -37.01 0.11 -22.91
N SER A 24 -37.33 1.42 -22.86
CA SER A 24 -36.43 2.44 -22.37
C SER A 24 -36.04 2.22 -20.90
N LYS A 25 -37.03 1.89 -20.06
CA LYS A 25 -36.77 1.60 -18.62
C LYS A 25 -35.93 0.32 -18.43
N TYR A 26 -36.11 -0.69 -19.26
CA TYR A 26 -35.29 -1.91 -19.26
C TYR A 26 -33.84 -1.59 -19.68
N ALA A 27 -33.67 -0.87 -20.77
CA ALA A 27 -32.35 -0.44 -21.26
C ALA A 27 -31.59 0.40 -20.22
N ASP A 28 -32.28 1.34 -19.57
CA ASP A 28 -31.68 2.16 -18.49
C ASP A 28 -31.26 1.34 -17.26
N ARG A 29 -32.09 0.35 -16.89
CA ARG A 29 -31.73 -0.57 -15.77
C ARG A 29 -30.51 -1.42 -16.10
N GLU A 30 -30.47 -1.93 -17.32
CA GLU A 30 -29.36 -2.75 -17.79
C GLU A 30 -28.06 -1.92 -17.89
N ALA A 31 -28.13 -0.71 -18.43
CA ALA A 31 -26.99 0.22 -18.46
C ALA A 31 -26.46 0.55 -17.05
N ARG A 32 -27.34 0.78 -16.08
CA ARG A 32 -26.97 1.01 -14.68
C ARG A 32 -26.35 -0.23 -14.05
N ARG A 33 -26.82 -1.43 -14.37
CA ARG A 33 -26.23 -2.69 -13.89
C ARG A 33 -24.82 -2.87 -14.42
N VAL A 34 -24.63 -2.72 -15.73
CA VAL A 34 -23.33 -2.80 -16.39
C VAL A 34 -22.35 -1.79 -15.80
N GLN A 35 -22.77 -0.53 -15.64
CA GLN A 35 -21.95 0.50 -15.01
C GLN A 35 -21.54 0.14 -13.57
N LYS A 36 -22.47 -0.41 -12.79
CA LYS A 36 -22.20 -0.85 -11.41
C LYS A 36 -21.23 -2.03 -11.37
N GLU A 37 -21.39 -2.99 -12.27
CA GLU A 37 -20.47 -4.14 -12.40
C GLU A 37 -19.06 -3.68 -12.81
N GLU A 38 -18.96 -2.75 -13.76
CA GLU A 38 -17.67 -2.16 -14.14
C GLU A 38 -17.01 -1.39 -12.98
N GLN A 39 -17.79 -0.61 -12.22
CA GLN A 39 -17.28 0.08 -11.05
C GLN A 39 -16.77 -0.89 -9.98
N ILE A 40 -17.49 -1.98 -9.73
CA ILE A 40 -17.06 -3.03 -8.80
C ILE A 40 -15.79 -3.67 -9.30
N ARG A 41 -15.73 -4.07 -10.57
CA ARG A 41 -14.54 -4.67 -11.20
C ARG A 41 -13.33 -3.75 -11.12
N ARG A 42 -13.48 -2.45 -11.37
CA ARG A 42 -12.40 -1.45 -11.23
C ARG A 42 -11.93 -1.32 -9.77
N LYS A 43 -12.85 -1.34 -8.81
CA LYS A 43 -12.50 -1.32 -7.37
C LYS A 43 -11.69 -2.56 -6.99
N TRP A 44 -12.09 -3.75 -7.43
CA TRP A 44 -11.35 -4.99 -7.18
C TRP A 44 -9.98 -4.99 -7.85
N ALA A 45 -9.89 -4.50 -9.09
CA ALA A 45 -8.62 -4.37 -9.80
C ALA A 45 -7.63 -3.44 -9.07
N ASN A 46 -8.12 -2.40 -8.39
CA ASN A 46 -7.29 -1.50 -7.60
C ASN A 46 -6.75 -2.14 -6.31
N LEU A 47 -7.36 -3.23 -5.82
CA LEU A 47 -6.86 -3.99 -4.67
C LEU A 47 -5.72 -4.94 -5.04
N ILE A 48 -5.49 -5.20 -6.33
CA ILE A 48 -4.35 -6.03 -6.76
C ILE A 48 -3.07 -5.26 -6.50
N PRO A 49 -2.11 -5.83 -5.75
CA PRO A 49 -0.81 -5.21 -5.51
C PRO A 49 -0.08 -4.94 -6.83
N LYS A 50 0.53 -3.78 -6.94
CA LYS A 50 1.22 -3.32 -8.14
C LYS A 50 2.73 -3.36 -8.01
N GLN A 51 3.23 -3.56 -6.80
CA GLN A 51 4.66 -3.65 -6.50
C GLN A 51 4.94 -4.65 -5.40
N ASN A 52 6.17 -5.13 -5.39
CA ASN A 52 6.74 -5.98 -4.35
C ASN A 52 8.07 -5.38 -3.91
N LYS A 53 8.39 -5.47 -2.62
CA LYS A 53 9.68 -5.06 -2.08
C LYS A 53 10.30 -6.20 -1.28
N LEU A 54 11.62 -6.30 -1.36
CA LEU A 54 12.44 -7.10 -0.47
C LEU A 54 13.39 -6.15 0.23
N GLN A 55 13.46 -6.23 1.55
CA GLN A 55 14.28 -5.35 2.36
C GLN A 55 15.09 -6.15 3.36
N PHE A 56 16.33 -5.76 3.50
CA PHE A 56 17.27 -6.28 4.48
C PHE A 56 17.55 -5.24 5.55
N ALA A 57 17.56 -5.67 6.80
CA ALA A 57 17.79 -4.87 7.99
C ALA A 57 16.72 -3.77 8.24
N GLY A 58 17.01 -2.87 9.16
CA GLY A 58 16.05 -1.87 9.65
C GLY A 58 15.12 -2.43 10.72
N SER A 59 14.17 -1.60 11.16
CA SER A 59 13.26 -1.95 12.27
C SER A 59 12.17 -2.96 11.89
N MET A 60 12.10 -3.40 10.63
CA MET A 60 11.06 -4.33 10.14
C MET A 60 11.46 -5.81 10.25
N GLY A 61 12.71 -6.10 10.61
CA GLY A 61 13.28 -7.44 10.68
C GLY A 61 14.60 -7.54 9.94
N MET A 62 15.26 -8.69 10.02
CA MET A 62 16.49 -8.93 9.27
C MET A 62 16.18 -9.08 7.78
N PHE A 63 15.13 -9.83 7.45
CA PHE A 63 14.60 -9.94 6.09
C PHE A 63 13.12 -9.63 6.13
N SER A 64 12.65 -8.83 5.18
CA SER A 64 11.24 -8.50 5.04
C SER A 64 10.84 -8.43 3.57
N GLY A 65 9.64 -8.94 3.28
CA GLY A 65 9.03 -8.87 1.96
C GLY A 65 7.71 -8.12 2.03
N SER A 66 7.35 -7.39 0.98
CA SER A 66 6.08 -6.66 0.93
C SER A 66 5.33 -6.86 -0.37
N VAL A 67 4.03 -6.61 -0.25
CA VAL A 67 3.14 -6.27 -1.36
C VAL A 67 2.68 -4.83 -1.18
N GLY A 68 2.52 -4.09 -2.28
CA GLY A 68 2.20 -2.68 -2.17
C GLY A 68 1.46 -2.09 -3.35
N TRP A 69 0.96 -0.90 -3.12
CA TRP A 69 0.20 -0.10 -4.08
C TRP A 69 0.85 1.27 -4.18
N TYR A 70 0.90 1.81 -5.39
CA TYR A 70 1.29 3.19 -5.61
C TYR A 70 0.14 3.96 -6.23
N TYR A 71 0.03 5.24 -5.88
CA TYR A 71 -1.08 6.12 -6.25
C TYR A 71 -0.69 7.60 -6.22
N GLY A 72 -1.66 8.46 -6.52
CA GLY A 72 -1.44 9.90 -6.71
C GLY A 72 -1.19 10.28 -8.16
N LYS A 73 -1.20 11.58 -8.46
CA LYS A 73 -1.12 12.10 -9.84
C LYS A 73 0.17 11.72 -10.58
N LYS A 74 1.28 11.52 -9.85
CA LYS A 74 2.60 11.14 -10.39
C LYS A 74 3.13 9.86 -9.73
N ASN A 75 2.23 9.01 -9.19
CA ASN A 75 2.61 7.81 -8.42
C ASN A 75 3.61 8.13 -7.30
N GLN A 76 3.35 9.25 -6.58
CA GLN A 76 4.23 9.78 -5.54
C GLN A 76 4.07 9.07 -4.21
N TRP A 77 2.90 8.46 -3.98
CA TRP A 77 2.55 7.78 -2.74
C TRP A 77 2.58 6.29 -2.93
N GLU A 78 3.11 5.59 -1.94
CA GLU A 78 3.19 4.14 -1.90
C GLU A 78 2.78 3.64 -0.53
N THR A 79 1.80 2.73 -0.49
CA THR A 79 1.44 1.98 0.71
C THR A 79 1.90 0.54 0.55
N ASP A 80 2.72 0.05 1.47
CA ASP A 80 3.26 -1.30 1.48
C ASP A 80 2.89 -2.03 2.77
N LEU A 81 2.52 -3.29 2.62
CA LEU A 81 2.34 -4.22 3.74
C LEU A 81 3.51 -5.21 3.73
N PHE A 82 4.39 -5.09 4.73
CA PHE A 82 5.55 -5.96 4.90
C PHE A 82 5.27 -7.09 5.89
N LEU A 83 5.83 -8.24 5.59
CA LEU A 83 6.03 -9.35 6.51
C LEU A 83 7.53 -9.52 6.71
N GLY A 84 7.99 -9.36 7.93
CA GLY A 84 9.40 -9.46 8.27
C GLY A 84 9.69 -10.64 9.20
N PHE A 85 10.94 -11.05 9.19
CA PHE A 85 11.46 -12.13 10.02
C PHE A 85 12.76 -11.71 10.69
N ILE A 86 12.84 -11.95 12.01
CA ILE A 86 14.03 -11.79 12.83
C ILE A 86 14.47 -13.21 13.24
N PRO A 87 15.62 -13.69 12.75
CA PRO A 87 16.07 -15.04 13.07
C PRO A 87 16.43 -15.17 14.56
N LYS A 88 16.46 -16.39 15.05
CA LYS A 88 16.90 -16.72 16.39
C LYS A 88 18.37 -16.33 16.58
N MET A 89 18.63 -15.49 17.57
CA MET A 89 19.98 -15.10 17.97
C MET A 89 20.13 -15.26 19.48
N ASN A 90 21.26 -15.87 19.93
CA ASN A 90 21.68 -15.94 21.33
C ASN A 90 20.57 -16.20 22.37
N ARG A 91 19.89 -17.36 22.32
CA ARG A 91 18.81 -17.78 23.24
C ARG A 91 17.46 -17.06 23.10
N GLN A 92 17.31 -16.13 22.16
CA GLN A 92 16.00 -15.54 21.83
C GLN A 92 15.39 -16.27 20.66
N ASP A 93 14.09 -16.57 20.73
CA ASP A 93 13.37 -17.21 19.63
C ASP A 93 13.21 -16.27 18.44
N GLY A 94 13.03 -16.85 17.25
CA GLY A 94 12.76 -16.07 16.06
C GLY A 94 11.41 -15.33 16.17
N HIS A 95 11.36 -14.11 15.65
CA HIS A 95 10.16 -13.26 15.68
C HIS A 95 9.69 -12.91 14.29
N VAL A 96 8.38 -12.80 14.14
CA VAL A 96 7.72 -12.31 12.93
C VAL A 96 7.26 -10.88 13.16
N THR A 97 7.37 -10.05 12.14
CA THR A 97 6.89 -8.67 12.18
C THR A 97 5.89 -8.42 11.06
N ILE A 98 4.90 -7.59 11.32
CA ILE A 98 4.01 -7.01 10.30
C ILE A 98 4.17 -5.51 10.34
N THR A 99 4.40 -4.91 9.17
CA THR A 99 4.60 -3.47 9.04
C THR A 99 3.70 -2.89 7.97
N LEU A 100 2.98 -1.84 8.33
CA LEU A 100 2.28 -0.98 7.38
C LEU A 100 3.14 0.27 7.16
N LYS A 101 3.56 0.48 5.92
CA LYS A 101 4.48 1.55 5.54
C LYS A 101 3.87 2.44 4.49
N GLU A 102 3.96 3.74 4.70
CA GLU A 102 3.59 4.78 3.75
C GLU A 102 4.85 5.52 3.32
N THR A 103 5.07 5.61 2.00
CA THR A 103 6.22 6.26 1.39
C THR A 103 5.76 7.40 0.48
N TYR A 104 6.41 8.55 0.58
CA TYR A 104 6.23 9.69 -0.30
C TYR A 104 7.52 9.98 -1.05
N THR A 105 7.43 10.02 -2.39
CA THR A 105 8.54 10.33 -3.31
C THR A 105 8.20 11.63 -4.04
N PRO A 106 8.70 12.80 -3.58
CA PRO A 106 8.35 14.09 -4.18
C PRO A 106 8.88 14.26 -5.60
N TRP A 107 10.06 13.72 -5.89
CA TRP A 107 10.74 13.91 -7.18
C TRP A 107 11.27 12.58 -7.71
N ARG A 108 11.12 12.41 -9.03
CA ARG A 108 11.75 11.35 -9.80
C ARG A 108 12.45 12.00 -10.99
N LEU A 109 13.77 11.95 -11.00
CA LEU A 109 14.62 12.55 -12.02
C LEU A 109 15.01 11.46 -13.04
N SER A 110 14.69 11.65 -14.31
CA SER A 110 15.18 10.77 -15.37
C SER A 110 16.64 11.13 -15.65
N ILE A 111 17.55 10.16 -15.51
CA ILE A 111 18.96 10.32 -15.85
C ILE A 111 19.15 10.06 -17.34
N ASN A 112 18.51 9.01 -17.84
CA ASN A 112 18.43 8.64 -19.25
C ASN A 112 17.15 7.85 -19.51
N ASP A 113 17.00 7.22 -20.68
CA ASP A 113 15.81 6.48 -21.07
C ASP A 113 15.56 5.24 -20.18
N ASP A 114 16.62 4.62 -19.68
CA ASP A 114 16.55 3.38 -18.89
C ASP A 114 16.63 3.63 -17.38
N PHE A 115 17.25 4.73 -16.93
CA PHE A 115 17.50 4.98 -15.51
C PHE A 115 16.79 6.23 -15.00
N SER A 116 16.25 6.14 -13.79
CA SER A 116 15.75 7.29 -13.03
C SER A 116 16.25 7.24 -11.58
N PHE A 117 16.38 8.42 -10.99
CA PHE A 117 16.84 8.62 -9.62
C PHE A 117 15.77 9.31 -8.79
N GLU A 118 15.53 8.79 -7.62
CA GLU A 118 14.64 9.35 -6.60
C GLU A 118 15.54 9.93 -5.48
N PRO A 119 15.85 11.23 -5.52
CA PRO A 119 16.82 11.84 -4.60
C PRO A 119 16.31 11.92 -3.17
N LEU A 120 15.00 11.83 -2.97
CA LEU A 120 14.38 11.82 -1.68
C LEU A 120 13.17 10.89 -1.71
N THR A 121 13.18 9.90 -0.83
CA THR A 121 12.00 9.15 -0.40
C THR A 121 11.85 9.36 1.10
N THR A 122 10.66 9.61 1.58
CA THR A 122 10.40 9.81 3.00
C THR A 122 9.06 9.22 3.38
N GLY A 123 8.85 8.97 4.65
CA GLY A 123 7.58 8.43 5.09
C GLY A 123 7.62 7.95 6.53
N ALA A 124 6.59 7.18 6.86
CA ALA A 124 6.41 6.62 8.18
C ALA A 124 5.90 5.18 8.09
N TYR A 125 6.13 4.41 9.13
CA TYR A 125 5.57 3.08 9.23
C TYR A 125 5.27 2.67 10.67
N LEU A 126 4.24 1.84 10.78
CA LEU A 126 3.87 1.15 12.01
C LEU A 126 4.37 -0.29 11.91
N ASN A 127 5.22 -0.68 12.82
CA ASN A 127 5.75 -2.03 12.92
C ASN A 127 5.21 -2.73 14.15
N LYS A 128 4.65 -3.92 13.97
CA LYS A 128 4.20 -4.80 15.05
C LYS A 128 5.02 -6.07 15.07
N ILE A 129 5.60 -6.38 16.24
CA ILE A 129 6.43 -7.55 16.48
C ILE A 129 5.59 -8.60 17.21
N PHE A 130 5.65 -9.84 16.72
CA PHE A 130 4.98 -11.00 17.31
C PHE A 130 6.03 -11.95 17.92
N GLY A 131 5.85 -12.29 19.18
CA GLY A 131 6.75 -13.20 19.92
C GLY A 131 6.37 -13.27 21.38
N GLU A 132 6.81 -14.30 22.07
CA GLU A 132 6.45 -14.55 23.47
C GLU A 132 6.88 -13.44 24.44
N TYR A 133 7.94 -12.70 24.11
CA TYR A 133 8.47 -11.60 24.93
C TYR A 133 7.83 -10.24 24.64
N PHE A 134 6.99 -10.13 23.60
CA PHE A 134 6.36 -8.88 23.19
C PHE A 134 4.87 -8.87 23.55
N TRP A 135 4.56 -8.37 24.72
CA TRP A 135 3.21 -8.38 25.28
C TRP A 135 2.32 -7.28 24.69
N ASN A 136 1.07 -7.62 24.43
CA ASN A 136 0.04 -6.66 24.01
C ASN A 136 -0.42 -5.76 25.18
N LYS A 137 -0.27 -6.22 26.43
CA LYS A 137 -0.57 -5.49 27.65
C LYS A 137 0.61 -5.55 28.60
N LEU A 138 0.92 -4.44 29.24
CA LEU A 138 1.94 -4.41 30.29
C LEU A 138 1.54 -5.36 31.44
N PRO A 139 2.49 -6.14 31.98
CA PRO A 139 2.26 -6.85 33.23
C PRO A 139 1.87 -5.89 34.35
N GLU A 140 1.08 -6.34 35.32
CA GLU A 140 0.56 -5.55 36.46
C GLU A 140 1.62 -4.82 37.28
N ARG A 141 2.90 -5.26 37.17
CA ARG A 141 4.06 -4.61 37.83
C ARG A 141 4.42 -3.21 37.30
N TYR A 142 3.84 -2.78 36.16
CA TYR A 142 4.08 -1.46 35.60
C TYR A 142 2.89 -0.54 35.81
N PRO A 143 3.09 0.73 36.18
CA PRO A 143 1.99 1.69 36.31
C PRO A 143 1.25 1.88 35.01
N ASN A 144 -0.08 2.06 35.09
CA ASN A 144 -0.91 2.37 33.92
C ASN A 144 -0.41 3.66 33.24
N GLY A 145 -0.16 3.58 31.92
CA GLY A 145 0.30 4.74 31.14
C GLY A 145 1.83 4.91 31.07
N TYR A 146 2.62 3.97 31.60
CA TYR A 146 4.08 4.03 31.53
C TYR A 146 4.63 4.07 30.10
N TYR A 147 3.96 3.41 29.16
CA TYR A 147 4.24 3.52 27.72
C TYR A 147 3.01 4.06 26.99
N PHE A 148 3.21 5.03 26.13
CA PHE A 148 2.14 5.66 25.35
C PHE A 148 1.50 4.69 24.34
N TRP A 149 2.30 3.73 23.82
CA TRP A 149 1.87 2.69 22.87
C TRP A 149 2.10 1.29 23.46
N ALA A 150 1.46 0.28 22.84
CA ALA A 150 1.74 -1.12 23.17
C ALA A 150 3.23 -1.44 22.97
N VAL A 151 3.81 -2.26 23.87
CA VAL A 151 5.24 -2.60 23.88
C VAL A 151 5.70 -3.22 22.56
N ASN A 152 4.79 -3.90 21.85
CA ASN A 152 5.06 -4.62 20.60
C ASN A 152 4.78 -3.81 19.33
N THR A 153 4.35 -2.57 19.43
CA THR A 153 4.07 -1.69 18.27
C THR A 153 4.96 -0.48 18.33
N ARG A 154 5.62 -0.15 17.22
CA ARG A 154 6.53 1.01 17.09
C ARG A 154 6.15 1.86 15.90
N PHE A 155 6.16 3.15 16.12
CA PHE A 155 6.07 4.15 15.07
C PHE A 155 7.47 4.53 14.61
N ASN A 156 7.69 4.52 13.32
CA ASN A 156 8.99 4.82 12.72
C ASN A 156 8.81 5.88 11.64
N ILE A 157 9.83 6.71 11.48
CA ILE A 157 9.98 7.62 10.34
C ILE A 157 11.26 7.28 9.59
N PHE A 158 11.30 7.57 8.32
CA PHE A 158 12.47 7.29 7.50
C PHE A 158 12.67 8.32 6.40
N VAL A 159 13.92 8.39 5.94
CA VAL A 159 14.34 9.08 4.72
C VAL A 159 15.25 8.15 3.93
N GLY A 160 15.23 8.27 2.62
CA GLY A 160 16.04 7.41 1.75
C GLY A 160 16.17 7.95 0.35
N GLN A 161 16.81 7.16 -0.49
CA GLN A 161 16.98 7.40 -1.92
C GLN A 161 16.82 6.10 -2.69
N ALA A 162 16.46 6.20 -3.97
CA ALA A 162 16.37 5.05 -4.84
C ALA A 162 16.89 5.34 -6.25
N ILE A 163 17.45 4.32 -6.87
CA ILE A 163 17.76 4.30 -8.28
C ILE A 163 16.90 3.23 -8.95
N THR A 164 16.28 3.57 -10.07
CA THR A 164 15.31 2.73 -10.76
C THR A 164 15.80 2.45 -12.18
N LEU A 165 15.79 1.18 -12.56
CA LEU A 165 16.02 0.68 -13.90
C LEU A 165 14.68 0.32 -14.53
N LYS A 166 14.38 0.87 -15.69
CA LYS A 166 13.22 0.49 -16.51
C LYS A 166 13.50 -0.78 -17.30
N LEU A 167 12.59 -1.75 -17.20
CA LEU A 167 12.72 -3.07 -17.81
C LEU A 167 11.79 -3.26 -19.02
N ASP A 168 11.34 -2.19 -19.64
CA ASP A 168 10.30 -2.15 -20.68
C ASP A 168 10.50 -3.09 -21.90
N LYS A 169 11.67 -3.71 -22.01
CA LYS A 169 12.02 -4.60 -23.15
C LYS A 169 11.67 -6.07 -22.93
N SER A 170 11.16 -6.46 -21.77
CA SER A 170 10.85 -7.85 -21.48
C SER A 170 9.35 -8.06 -21.19
N PRO A 171 8.66 -8.90 -21.98
CA PRO A 171 7.24 -9.22 -21.73
C PRO A 171 7.03 -10.09 -20.48
N LEU A 172 8.12 -10.66 -19.91
CA LEU A 172 8.07 -11.58 -18.77
C LEU A 172 8.39 -10.92 -17.42
N PHE A 173 9.00 -9.74 -17.45
CA PHE A 173 9.39 -9.02 -16.24
C PHE A 173 8.62 -7.70 -16.15
N GLY A 174 8.32 -7.27 -14.91
CA GLY A 174 7.64 -6.02 -14.65
C GLY A 174 8.39 -4.80 -15.20
N LYS A 175 7.78 -3.65 -15.11
CA LYS A 175 8.23 -2.44 -15.80
C LYS A 175 9.45 -1.78 -15.18
N GLU A 176 9.63 -1.89 -13.85
CA GLU A 176 10.68 -1.17 -13.12
C GLU A 176 11.30 -2.03 -12.01
N LEU A 177 12.61 -1.99 -11.91
CA LEU A 177 13.39 -2.52 -10.81
C LEU A 177 14.14 -1.38 -10.13
N SER A 178 13.94 -1.19 -8.83
CA SER A 178 14.61 -0.13 -8.07
C SER A 178 15.44 -0.73 -6.95
N PHE A 179 16.63 -0.15 -6.74
CA PHE A 179 17.44 -0.36 -5.55
C PHE A 179 17.29 0.86 -4.67
N TYR A 180 17.05 0.67 -3.38
CA TYR A 180 16.89 1.76 -2.43
C TYR A 180 17.63 1.48 -1.12
N TYR A 181 17.97 2.56 -0.43
CA TYR A 181 18.36 2.51 0.95
C TYR A 181 17.53 3.50 1.76
N GLU A 182 17.38 3.23 3.04
CA GLU A 182 16.63 4.06 3.96
C GLU A 182 17.33 4.14 5.29
N ILE A 183 17.29 5.32 5.88
CA ILE A 183 17.71 5.61 7.23
C ILE A 183 16.43 5.86 8.03
N SER A 184 16.21 5.08 9.08
CA SER A 184 14.99 5.15 9.89
C SER A 184 15.30 5.30 11.36
N THR A 185 14.36 5.89 12.09
CA THR A 185 14.39 5.94 13.56
C THR A 185 12.99 5.66 14.10
N ASN A 186 12.88 5.23 15.34
CA ASN A 186 11.61 4.96 15.99
C ASN A 186 11.33 5.93 17.13
N ASP A 187 10.06 5.96 17.55
CA ASP A 187 9.54 6.79 18.64
C ASP A 187 10.30 6.62 19.95
N LEU A 188 10.66 5.38 20.31
CA LEU A 188 11.39 5.09 21.55
C LEU A 188 12.79 5.67 21.54
N TYR A 189 13.51 5.54 20.42
CA TYR A 189 14.85 6.06 20.27
C TYR A 189 14.88 7.58 20.31
N VAL A 190 13.93 8.24 19.65
CA VAL A 190 13.80 9.71 19.68
C VAL A 190 13.54 10.20 21.10
N ILE A 191 12.59 9.59 21.82
CA ILE A 191 12.29 9.96 23.22
C ILE A 191 13.49 9.71 24.14
N SER A 192 14.19 8.58 23.95
CA SER A 192 15.38 8.26 24.74
C SER A 192 16.54 9.24 24.51
N ALA A 193 16.74 9.69 23.27
CA ALA A 193 17.77 10.67 22.93
C ALA A 193 17.49 12.06 23.50
N ILE A 194 16.21 12.48 23.57
CA ILE A 194 15.82 13.74 24.20
C ILE A 194 16.08 13.71 25.71
N GLY A 195 15.87 12.56 26.35
CA GLY A 195 16.05 12.40 27.81
C GLY A 195 17.47 12.09 28.24
N ASN A 196 18.38 11.75 27.33
CA ASN A 196 19.73 11.31 27.68
C ASN A 196 20.78 11.88 26.72
N GLN A 197 21.58 12.82 27.21
CA GLN A 197 22.64 13.51 26.46
C GLN A 197 23.83 12.61 26.05
N THR A 198 23.92 11.38 26.56
CA THR A 198 24.99 10.42 26.20
C THR A 198 24.64 9.59 24.94
N ILE A 199 23.41 9.65 24.47
CA ILE A 199 22.97 8.93 23.25
C ILE A 199 23.31 9.79 22.03
N HIS A 200 24.15 9.25 21.15
CA HIS A 200 24.51 9.91 19.90
C HIS A 200 23.48 9.60 18.79
N ALA A 201 23.39 10.47 17.78
CA ALA A 201 22.47 10.29 16.66
C ALA A 201 22.64 8.92 15.95
N TRP A 202 23.85 8.40 15.90
CA TRP A 202 24.18 7.10 15.29
C TRP A 202 23.60 5.90 16.04
N ASP A 203 23.31 6.05 17.33
CA ASP A 203 22.77 4.98 18.18
C ASP A 203 21.25 4.80 17.98
N ILE A 204 20.61 5.81 17.39
CA ILE A 204 19.15 5.86 17.22
C ILE A 204 18.69 5.69 15.77
N ILE A 205 19.59 5.53 14.82
CA ILE A 205 19.27 5.36 13.42
C ILE A 205 19.54 3.92 12.96
N GLY A 206 18.64 3.40 12.16
CA GLY A 206 18.77 2.10 11.49
C GLY A 206 18.91 2.29 9.98
N LEU A 207 19.90 1.61 9.37
CA LEU A 207 20.06 1.54 7.92
C LEU A 207 19.36 0.30 7.40
N SER A 208 18.62 0.43 6.31
CA SER A 208 18.07 -0.68 5.55
C SER A 208 18.35 -0.55 4.06
N LEU A 209 18.49 -1.70 3.40
CA LEU A 209 18.72 -1.81 1.97
C LEU A 209 17.59 -2.63 1.36
N GLY A 210 17.13 -2.26 0.17
CA GLY A 210 16.05 -3.01 -0.44
C GLY A 210 16.00 -2.94 -1.96
N ILE A 211 15.16 -3.82 -2.48
CA ILE A 211 14.82 -3.91 -3.89
C ILE A 211 13.32 -3.74 -4.02
N ARG A 212 12.87 -2.86 -4.93
CA ARG A 212 11.48 -2.66 -5.29
C ARG A 212 11.27 -3.09 -6.73
N TYR A 213 10.28 -3.92 -6.94
CA TYR A 213 9.86 -4.41 -8.24
C TYR A 213 8.43 -3.98 -8.53
N ARG A 214 8.20 -3.22 -9.60
CA ARG A 214 6.88 -2.77 -10.07
C ARG A 214 6.45 -3.59 -11.28
N VAL A 215 5.24 -4.14 -11.21
CA VAL A 215 4.69 -5.06 -12.22
C VAL A 215 3.89 -4.31 -13.29
N PHE A 216 3.23 -3.20 -12.93
CA PHE A 216 2.31 -2.46 -13.82
C PHE A 216 2.69 -0.99 -13.96
#